data_14498fa01361984f03a807d5e549919f
#
_entry.id   14498fa01361984f03a807d5e549919f
#
_cell.length_a   1.000
_cell.length_b   1.000
_cell.length_c   1.000
_cell.angle_alpha   90.00
_cell.angle_beta   90.00
_cell.angle_gamma   90.00
#
_symmetry.space_group_name_H-M   'P 1'
#
loop_
_entity.id
_entity.type
_entity.pdbx_description
1 polymer ?
#
loop_
_entity_poly.entity_id
_entity_poly.type
_entity_poly.pdbx_seq_one_letter_code
_entity_poly.pdbx_strand_id
1 'polypeptide(L)'
;MIIHRINECDSVLNVAQKLLSEGSLQVYDSVQARVQTAGRGQYGRTWQSPEGNLYCAMRLPLEGCYRQGPLPLIFAVHLMCALENLGLSLRIKWMNDLVAFGGKVGGILLEKKGGALIAGIGINCVAAPDPEQMRADHALPATTLKAAFPDKEAFFDPEKLWDSVSAEIAAVSLDWLEANWLERARHALLWRNKEVTLRDGDSVKTGILIGLEAD
;
A
#
# COMPACT_ATOMS: atom_id res chain seq x y z
N MET A 1 15.23 -12.94 -2.52
CA MET A 1 14.59 -11.73 -1.96
C MET A 1 15.46 -11.17 -0.85
N ILE A 2 15.89 -9.92 -0.99
CA ILE A 2 16.74 -9.18 -0.04
C ILE A 2 15.94 -8.00 0.51
N ILE A 3 15.99 -7.78 1.83
CA ILE A 3 15.41 -6.61 2.47
C ILE A 3 16.55 -5.70 2.94
N HIS A 4 16.73 -4.54 2.28
CA HIS A 4 17.71 -3.53 2.66
C HIS A 4 17.14 -2.67 3.79
N ARG A 5 17.55 -2.93 5.05
CA ARG A 5 17.08 -2.18 6.22
C ARG A 5 17.98 -0.99 6.51
N ILE A 6 17.36 0.16 6.74
CA ILE A 6 18.02 1.43 7.04
C ILE A 6 17.33 2.14 8.21
N ASN A 7 18.08 2.90 8.99
CA ASN A 7 17.49 3.61 10.12
C ASN A 7 16.68 4.83 9.64
N GLU A 8 17.26 5.66 8.78
CA GLU A 8 16.64 6.89 8.32
C GLU A 8 16.97 7.15 6.85
N CYS A 9 16.02 7.71 6.11
CA CYS A 9 16.21 8.25 4.76
C CYS A 9 15.22 9.39 4.49
N ASP A 10 15.39 10.06 3.37
CA ASP A 10 14.38 11.01 2.88
C ASP A 10 13.10 10.26 2.47
N SER A 11 13.23 9.23 1.62
CA SER A 11 12.15 8.36 1.20
C SER A 11 12.67 6.99 0.78
N VAL A 12 12.01 5.92 1.21
CA VAL A 12 12.32 4.54 0.78
C VAL A 12 12.25 4.39 -0.74
N LEU A 13 11.40 5.14 -1.42
CA LEU A 13 11.31 5.15 -2.88
C LEU A 13 12.57 5.71 -3.54
N ASN A 14 13.19 6.75 -2.96
CA ASN A 14 14.44 7.30 -3.48
C ASN A 14 15.60 6.32 -3.30
N VAL A 15 15.67 5.67 -2.14
CA VAL A 15 16.68 4.63 -1.88
C VAL A 15 16.50 3.43 -2.82
N ALA A 16 15.25 2.97 -3.01
CA ALA A 16 14.96 1.88 -3.95
C ALA A 16 15.34 2.25 -5.39
N GLN A 17 15.07 3.49 -5.83
CA GLN A 17 15.48 3.97 -7.16
C GLN A 17 17.01 4.03 -7.31
N LYS A 18 17.74 4.43 -6.25
CA LYS A 18 19.20 4.42 -6.24
C LYS A 18 19.73 3.00 -6.39
N LEU A 19 19.30 2.07 -5.54
CA LEU A 19 19.70 0.66 -5.62
C LEU A 19 19.34 0.01 -6.97
N LEU A 20 18.20 0.39 -7.55
CA LEU A 20 17.81 -0.04 -8.89
C LEU A 20 18.82 0.44 -9.95
N SER A 21 19.23 1.73 -9.90
CA SER A 21 20.20 2.30 -10.84
C SER A 21 21.60 1.68 -10.71
N GLU A 22 21.94 1.19 -9.52
CA GLU A 22 23.18 0.46 -9.21
C GLU A 22 23.09 -1.04 -9.54
N GLY A 23 21.94 -1.54 -10.02
CA GLY A 23 21.71 -2.96 -10.31
C GLY A 23 21.56 -3.84 -9.07
N SER A 24 21.45 -3.24 -7.89
CA SER A 24 21.42 -3.91 -6.58
C SER A 24 20.02 -4.19 -6.02
N LEU A 25 18.95 -3.88 -6.77
CA LEU A 25 17.56 -4.18 -6.38
C LEU A 25 16.94 -5.12 -7.41
N GLN A 26 16.78 -6.39 -7.06
CA GLN A 26 16.14 -7.38 -7.91
C GLN A 26 14.61 -7.40 -7.70
N VAL A 27 13.86 -8.13 -8.56
CA VAL A 27 12.41 -8.32 -8.39
C VAL A 27 12.14 -8.95 -7.03
N TYR A 28 11.17 -8.41 -6.31
CA TYR A 28 10.80 -8.70 -4.92
C TYR A 28 11.84 -8.29 -3.86
N ASP A 29 13.01 -7.77 -4.22
CA ASP A 29 13.85 -7.10 -3.23
C ASP A 29 13.18 -5.80 -2.78
N SER A 30 13.47 -5.40 -1.54
CA SER A 30 12.84 -4.23 -0.94
C SER A 30 13.80 -3.42 -0.06
N VAL A 31 13.43 -2.16 0.13
CA VAL A 31 14.03 -1.25 1.11
C VAL A 31 13.02 -1.06 2.24
N GLN A 32 13.47 -1.13 3.48
CA GLN A 32 12.67 -0.79 4.67
C GLN A 32 13.40 0.25 5.49
N ALA A 33 12.72 1.34 5.87
CA ALA A 33 13.26 2.37 6.76
C ALA A 33 12.47 2.43 8.07
N ARG A 34 13.15 2.77 9.19
CA ARG A 34 12.49 3.03 10.47
C ARG A 34 11.81 4.40 10.47
N VAL A 35 12.42 5.39 9.81
CA VAL A 35 11.92 6.77 9.70
C VAL A 35 12.16 7.30 8.30
N GLN A 36 11.21 8.09 7.79
CA GLN A 36 11.40 8.90 6.58
C GLN A 36 11.27 10.38 6.93
N THR A 37 12.22 11.22 6.47
CA THR A 37 12.18 12.67 6.69
C THR A 37 11.38 13.42 5.62
N ALA A 38 11.16 12.80 4.44
CA ALA A 38 10.38 13.33 3.33
C ALA A 38 9.55 12.23 2.67
N GLY A 39 8.78 11.48 3.48
CA GLY A 39 7.86 10.44 3.00
C GLY A 39 6.85 11.01 1.99
N ARG A 40 6.57 10.24 0.93
CA ARG A 40 5.70 10.69 -0.18
C ARG A 40 4.41 9.89 -0.26
N GLY A 41 3.32 10.60 -0.50
CA GLY A 41 2.01 10.08 -0.90
C GLY A 41 1.66 10.49 -2.33
N GLN A 42 0.47 10.12 -2.78
CA GLN A 42 -0.03 10.52 -4.10
C GLN A 42 -0.19 12.05 -4.23
N TYR A 43 -0.06 12.55 -5.46
CA TYR A 43 -0.25 13.98 -5.80
C TYR A 43 0.70 14.92 -5.03
N GLY A 44 1.93 14.49 -4.75
CA GLY A 44 2.94 15.29 -4.04
C GLY A 44 2.66 15.52 -2.55
N ARG A 45 1.73 14.78 -1.96
CA ARG A 45 1.42 14.88 -0.53
C ARG A 45 2.53 14.27 0.33
N THR A 46 2.70 14.81 1.52
CA THR A 46 3.58 14.22 2.52
C THR A 46 2.95 12.99 3.15
N TRP A 47 3.73 11.95 3.33
CA TRP A 47 3.40 10.80 4.18
C TRP A 47 4.17 10.95 5.49
N GLN A 48 3.46 11.17 6.59
CA GLN A 48 4.07 11.25 7.92
C GLN A 48 4.65 9.90 8.31
N SER A 49 5.88 9.91 8.80
CA SER A 49 6.63 8.66 9.00
C SER A 49 7.25 8.58 10.41
N PRO A 50 6.43 8.63 11.50
CA PRO A 50 6.94 8.43 12.84
C PRO A 50 7.49 7.02 13.04
N GLU A 51 8.43 6.85 13.96
CA GLU A 51 8.99 5.54 14.29
C GLU A 51 7.91 4.55 14.78
N GLY A 52 8.12 3.26 14.54
CA GLY A 52 7.21 2.19 14.94
C GLY A 52 6.16 1.81 13.90
N ASN A 53 6.24 2.39 12.70
CA ASN A 53 5.37 2.07 11.56
C ASN A 53 6.18 1.45 10.40
N LEU A 54 5.48 0.83 9.47
CA LEU A 54 6.09 0.21 8.29
C LEU A 54 6.23 1.21 7.15
N TYR A 55 7.45 1.37 6.65
CA TYR A 55 7.78 2.13 5.44
C TYR A 55 8.68 1.31 4.55
N CYS A 56 8.14 0.85 3.43
CA CYS A 56 8.85 -0.02 2.49
C CYS A 56 8.72 0.44 1.06
N ALA A 57 9.70 0.07 0.24
CA ALA A 57 9.62 0.13 -1.21
C ALA A 57 10.09 -1.20 -1.79
N MET A 58 9.25 -1.89 -2.56
CA MET A 58 9.53 -3.18 -3.16
C MET A 58 9.54 -3.07 -4.69
N ARG A 59 10.52 -3.69 -5.34
CA ARG A 59 10.52 -3.85 -6.79
C ARG A 59 9.56 -4.98 -7.18
N LEU A 60 8.59 -4.64 -8.04
CA LEU A 60 7.62 -5.59 -8.58
C LEU A 60 8.03 -6.08 -9.97
N PRO A 61 7.57 -7.27 -10.39
CA PRO A 61 7.74 -7.71 -11.78
C PRO A 61 6.97 -6.79 -12.73
N LEU A 62 7.42 -6.68 -13.98
CA LEU A 62 6.72 -6.01 -15.07
C LEU A 62 6.18 -7.05 -16.06
N GLU A 63 5.43 -8.01 -15.55
CA GLU A 63 4.81 -9.09 -16.30
C GLU A 63 3.38 -9.37 -15.82
N GLY A 64 2.62 -10.17 -16.56
CA GLY A 64 1.23 -10.45 -16.23
C GLY A 64 0.42 -9.16 -16.02
N CYS A 65 -0.43 -9.13 -15.01
CA CYS A 65 -1.28 -8.00 -14.67
C CYS A 65 -0.50 -6.71 -14.29
N TYR A 66 0.81 -6.80 -14.02
CA TYR A 66 1.63 -5.61 -13.75
C TYR A 66 2.14 -4.89 -15.00
N ARG A 67 1.86 -5.37 -16.21
CA ARG A 67 2.23 -4.66 -17.45
C ARG A 67 1.39 -3.42 -17.67
N GLN A 68 0.09 -3.52 -17.41
CA GLN A 68 -0.89 -2.46 -17.66
C GLN A 68 -2.10 -2.59 -16.75
N GLY A 69 -2.93 -1.54 -16.68
CA GLY A 69 -4.13 -1.51 -15.87
C GLY A 69 -3.99 -0.60 -14.64
N PRO A 70 -4.89 -0.68 -13.69
CA PRO A 70 -4.89 0.11 -12.47
C PRO A 70 -3.88 -0.46 -11.46
N LEU A 71 -2.57 -0.32 -11.76
CA LEU A 71 -1.47 -0.94 -11.02
C LEU A 71 -1.54 -0.73 -9.49
N PRO A 72 -1.91 0.46 -8.96
CA PRO A 72 -2.06 0.63 -7.51
C PRO A 72 -3.11 -0.29 -6.91
N LEU A 73 -4.21 -0.54 -7.62
CA LEU A 73 -5.28 -1.43 -7.18
C LEU A 73 -4.87 -2.90 -7.26
N ILE A 74 -4.21 -3.30 -8.36
CA ILE A 74 -3.69 -4.66 -8.53
C ILE A 74 -2.72 -4.99 -7.39
N PHE A 75 -1.79 -4.07 -7.09
CA PHE A 75 -0.85 -4.28 -5.99
C PHE A 75 -1.55 -4.21 -4.63
N ALA A 76 -2.57 -3.36 -4.46
CA ALA A 76 -3.36 -3.36 -3.22
C ALA A 76 -4.01 -4.74 -2.95
N VAL A 77 -4.55 -5.38 -3.99
CA VAL A 77 -5.08 -6.76 -3.88
C VAL A 77 -3.96 -7.75 -3.53
N HIS A 78 -2.83 -7.67 -4.21
CA HIS A 78 -1.68 -8.55 -3.93
C HIS A 78 -1.22 -8.43 -2.47
N LEU A 79 -1.03 -7.19 -1.99
CA LEU A 79 -0.67 -6.91 -0.60
C LEU A 79 -1.74 -7.38 0.40
N MET A 80 -3.03 -7.19 0.05
CA MET A 80 -4.13 -7.66 0.90
C MET A 80 -4.17 -9.17 1.01
N CYS A 81 -3.93 -9.93 -0.07
CA CYS A 81 -3.85 -11.39 0.00
C CYS A 81 -2.75 -11.82 0.99
N ALA A 82 -1.59 -11.17 0.95
CA ALA A 82 -0.52 -11.43 1.91
C ALA A 82 -0.92 -11.10 3.35
N LEU A 83 -1.58 -9.98 3.58
CA LEU A 83 -2.05 -9.58 4.91
C LEU A 83 -3.18 -10.48 5.43
N GLU A 84 -4.09 -10.94 4.57
CA GLU A 84 -5.17 -11.88 4.94
C GLU A 84 -4.61 -13.22 5.40
N ASN A 85 -3.56 -13.75 4.77
CA ASN A 85 -2.88 -14.97 5.21
C ASN A 85 -2.31 -14.85 6.63
N LEU A 86 -1.99 -13.62 7.05
CA LEU A 86 -1.56 -13.31 8.42
C LEU A 86 -2.75 -13.00 9.37
N GLY A 87 -3.98 -13.07 8.86
CA GLY A 87 -5.20 -12.77 9.61
C GLY A 87 -5.48 -11.28 9.78
N LEU A 88 -4.90 -10.43 8.92
CA LEU A 88 -5.12 -8.98 8.86
C LEU A 88 -6.05 -8.66 7.68
N SER A 89 -7.37 -8.75 7.91
CA SER A 89 -8.35 -8.49 6.85
C SER A 89 -8.61 -7.00 6.70
N LEU A 90 -8.25 -6.45 5.52
CA LEU A 90 -8.39 -5.05 5.18
C LEU A 90 -9.41 -4.82 4.06
N ARG A 91 -9.79 -3.58 3.85
CA ARG A 91 -10.58 -3.11 2.72
C ARG A 91 -9.76 -2.09 1.91
N ILE A 92 -10.17 -1.86 0.66
CA ILE A 92 -9.55 -0.87 -0.21
C ILE A 92 -10.50 0.32 -0.37
N LYS A 93 -10.03 1.51 0.02
CA LYS A 93 -10.63 2.75 -0.49
C LYS A 93 -9.92 3.11 -1.79
N TRP A 94 -10.71 3.25 -2.85
CA TRP A 94 -10.21 3.55 -4.20
C TRP A 94 -9.20 4.71 -4.19
N MET A 95 -8.01 4.51 -4.76
CA MET A 95 -7.55 3.27 -5.41
C MET A 95 -6.37 2.64 -4.66
N ASN A 96 -5.92 3.23 -3.56
CA ASN A 96 -4.62 2.93 -2.94
C ASN A 96 -4.59 3.03 -1.40
N ASP A 97 -5.73 3.32 -0.76
CA ASP A 97 -5.80 3.39 0.70
C ASP A 97 -6.21 2.04 1.28
N LEU A 98 -5.44 1.57 2.25
CA LEU A 98 -5.75 0.37 3.06
C LEU A 98 -6.56 0.79 4.28
N VAL A 99 -7.68 0.11 4.52
CA VAL A 99 -8.67 0.50 5.52
C VAL A 99 -9.04 -0.68 6.41
N ALA A 100 -9.07 -0.46 7.72
CA ALA A 100 -9.61 -1.39 8.71
C ALA A 100 -10.60 -0.67 9.62
N PHE A 101 -11.75 -1.29 9.90
CA PHE A 101 -12.78 -0.80 10.83
C PHE A 101 -13.15 0.69 10.63
N GLY A 102 -13.20 1.14 9.37
CA GLY A 102 -13.56 2.52 9.01
C GLY A 102 -12.44 3.54 9.10
N GLY A 103 -11.22 3.14 9.50
CA GLY A 103 -10.03 4.00 9.54
C GLY A 103 -8.97 3.60 8.53
N LYS A 104 -8.22 4.58 8.02
CA LYS A 104 -7.08 4.35 7.13
C LYS A 104 -5.89 3.85 7.94
N VAL A 105 -5.45 2.61 7.67
CA VAL A 105 -4.26 2.00 8.29
C VAL A 105 -3.02 2.12 7.42
N GLY A 106 -3.17 2.39 6.12
CA GLY A 106 -2.02 2.42 5.22
C GLY A 106 -2.33 3.03 3.87
N GLY A 107 -1.29 3.14 3.06
CA GLY A 107 -1.40 3.62 1.68
C GLY A 107 -0.29 3.06 0.80
N ILE A 108 -0.56 3.05 -0.49
CA ILE A 108 0.31 2.51 -1.54
C ILE A 108 0.63 3.63 -2.54
N LEU A 109 1.88 3.68 -2.97
CA LEU A 109 2.32 4.58 -4.04
C LEU A 109 3.17 3.79 -5.03
N LEU A 110 2.73 3.66 -6.28
CA LEU A 110 3.51 3.02 -7.33
C LEU A 110 4.23 4.04 -8.19
N GLU A 111 5.48 3.76 -8.47
CA GLU A 111 6.30 4.53 -9.40
C GLU A 111 6.90 3.61 -10.47
N LYS A 112 6.75 4.01 -11.74
CA LYS A 112 7.40 3.34 -12.87
C LYS A 112 8.59 4.18 -13.30
N LYS A 113 9.81 3.65 -13.13
CA LYS A 113 11.05 4.39 -13.41
C LYS A 113 12.14 3.42 -13.89
N GLY A 114 12.92 3.84 -14.88
CA GLY A 114 14.03 3.05 -15.40
C GLY A 114 13.63 1.65 -15.89
N GLY A 115 12.40 1.49 -16.41
CA GLY A 115 11.91 0.19 -16.86
C GLY A 115 11.53 -0.77 -15.71
N ALA A 116 11.49 -0.30 -14.46
CA ALA A 116 11.06 -1.08 -13.30
C ALA A 116 9.81 -0.47 -12.67
N LEU A 117 9.04 -1.30 -11.97
CA LEU A 117 7.89 -0.91 -11.15
C LEU A 117 8.28 -1.03 -9.68
N ILE A 118 8.13 0.05 -8.92
CA ILE A 118 8.44 0.10 -7.49
C ILE A 118 7.15 0.46 -6.75
N ALA A 119 6.80 -0.36 -5.75
CA ALA A 119 5.68 -0.09 -4.85
C ALA A 119 6.20 0.46 -3.53
N GLY A 120 5.86 1.71 -3.23
CA GLY A 120 5.99 2.30 -1.90
C GLY A 120 4.78 1.91 -1.04
N ILE A 121 5.04 1.51 0.18
CA ILE A 121 4.04 1.02 1.14
C ILE A 121 4.26 1.71 2.47
N GLY A 122 3.21 2.35 2.99
CA GLY A 122 3.18 2.86 4.35
C GLY A 122 2.04 2.20 5.14
N ILE A 123 2.35 1.62 6.30
CA ILE A 123 1.32 1.05 7.19
C ILE A 123 1.53 1.61 8.61
N ASN A 124 0.49 2.15 9.18
CA ASN A 124 0.43 2.59 10.56
C ASN A 124 0.33 1.37 11.48
N CYS A 125 1.45 0.89 12.01
CA CYS A 125 1.44 -0.26 12.92
C CYS A 125 0.99 0.17 14.32
N VAL A 126 1.64 1.18 14.90
CA VAL A 126 1.40 1.62 16.29
C VAL A 126 1.11 3.12 16.43
N ALA A 127 1.50 3.95 15.47
CA ALA A 127 1.28 5.39 15.50
C ALA A 127 0.45 5.86 14.30
N ALA A 128 -0.61 6.60 14.55
CA ALA A 128 -1.41 7.25 13.52
C ALA A 128 -0.99 8.73 13.37
N PRO A 129 -1.13 9.33 12.17
CA PRO A 129 -0.96 10.76 11.98
C PRO A 129 -1.90 11.55 12.91
N ASP A 130 -1.44 12.73 13.35
CA ASP A 130 -2.26 13.66 14.10
C ASP A 130 -3.48 14.09 13.27
N PRO A 131 -4.72 13.95 13.79
CA PRO A 131 -5.92 14.39 13.11
C PRO A 131 -5.90 15.86 12.66
N GLU A 132 -5.26 16.75 13.40
CA GLU A 132 -5.14 18.17 13.07
C GLU A 132 -4.27 18.43 11.84
N GLN A 133 -3.37 17.48 11.51
CA GLN A 133 -2.50 17.53 10.34
C GLN A 133 -3.10 16.77 9.14
N MET A 134 -4.26 16.17 9.32
CA MET A 134 -4.99 15.50 8.24
C MET A 134 -5.89 16.49 7.50
N ARG A 135 -6.24 16.13 6.28
CA ARG A 135 -7.21 16.92 5.49
C ARG A 135 -8.57 16.95 6.18
N ALA A 136 -9.14 18.14 6.28
CA ALA A 136 -10.49 18.34 6.85
C ALA A 136 -11.60 17.77 5.96
N ASP A 137 -11.33 17.58 4.63
CA ASP A 137 -12.30 17.17 3.64
C ASP A 137 -12.05 15.71 3.16
N HIS A 138 -13.08 14.88 3.17
CA HIS A 138 -13.13 13.56 2.52
C HIS A 138 -12.04 12.54 2.91
N ALA A 139 -11.22 12.82 3.92
CA ALA A 139 -10.27 11.85 4.45
C ALA A 139 -10.98 10.90 5.43
N LEU A 140 -10.66 9.59 5.33
CA LEU A 140 -10.98 8.69 6.42
C LEU A 140 -10.09 9.04 7.63
N PRO A 141 -10.59 8.91 8.87
CA PRO A 141 -9.72 9.02 10.03
C PRO A 141 -8.57 8.03 9.92
N ALA A 142 -7.38 8.41 10.37
CA ALA A 142 -6.27 7.46 10.45
C ALA A 142 -6.47 6.53 11.64
N THR A 143 -6.04 5.27 11.48
CA THR A 143 -5.97 4.29 12.56
C THR A 143 -4.69 3.47 12.43
N THR A 144 -4.46 2.54 13.36
CA THR A 144 -3.27 1.68 13.37
C THR A 144 -3.67 0.21 13.34
N LEU A 145 -2.73 -0.68 12.96
CA LEU A 145 -2.96 -2.12 13.09
C LEU A 145 -3.21 -2.51 14.55
N LYS A 146 -2.48 -1.90 15.50
CA LYS A 146 -2.66 -2.14 16.92
C LYS A 146 -4.07 -1.82 17.41
N ALA A 147 -4.67 -0.73 16.94
CA ALA A 147 -6.04 -0.36 17.29
C ALA A 147 -7.08 -1.23 16.59
N ALA A 148 -6.82 -1.61 15.33
CA ALA A 148 -7.74 -2.39 14.51
C ALA A 148 -7.71 -3.90 14.85
N PHE A 149 -6.55 -4.44 15.23
CA PHE A 149 -6.32 -5.87 15.46
C PHE A 149 -5.52 -6.09 16.75
N PRO A 150 -6.09 -5.79 17.93
CA PRO A 150 -5.35 -5.78 19.19
C PRO A 150 -4.79 -7.16 19.59
N ASP A 151 -5.33 -8.24 19.06
CA ASP A 151 -4.89 -9.63 19.25
C ASP A 151 -3.70 -10.03 18.36
N LYS A 152 -3.26 -9.16 17.46
CA LYS A 152 -2.20 -9.41 16.49
C LYS A 152 -0.86 -8.74 16.86
N GLU A 153 -0.45 -8.82 18.13
CA GLU A 153 0.76 -8.14 18.66
C GLU A 153 2.04 -8.44 17.87
N ALA A 154 2.18 -9.66 17.32
CA ALA A 154 3.34 -10.05 16.54
C ALA A 154 3.58 -9.14 15.31
N PHE A 155 2.53 -8.48 14.79
CA PHE A 155 2.58 -7.62 13.62
C PHE A 155 2.64 -6.12 13.97
N PHE A 156 2.79 -5.76 15.25
CA PHE A 156 3.03 -4.35 15.64
C PHE A 156 4.50 -3.96 15.49
N ASP A 157 5.40 -4.96 15.39
CA ASP A 157 6.79 -4.77 14.99
C ASP A 157 6.86 -4.68 13.45
N PRO A 158 7.22 -3.52 12.88
CA PRO A 158 7.21 -3.33 11.43
C PRO A 158 8.25 -4.18 10.69
N GLU A 159 9.33 -4.62 11.34
CA GLU A 159 10.31 -5.50 10.72
C GLU A 159 9.75 -6.91 10.56
N LYS A 160 9.17 -7.47 11.63
CA LYS A 160 8.52 -8.78 11.59
C LYS A 160 7.31 -8.81 10.66
N LEU A 161 6.52 -7.73 10.66
CA LEU A 161 5.41 -7.60 9.72
C LEU A 161 5.91 -7.66 8.28
N TRP A 162 6.98 -6.90 7.96
CA TRP A 162 7.48 -6.88 6.58
C TRP A 162 8.16 -8.18 6.17
N ASP A 163 8.87 -8.85 7.07
CA ASP A 163 9.42 -10.18 6.80
C ASP A 163 8.33 -11.15 6.37
N SER A 164 7.21 -11.18 7.11
CA SER A 164 6.09 -12.07 6.80
C SER A 164 5.36 -11.65 5.52
N VAL A 165 4.99 -10.38 5.39
CA VAL A 165 4.23 -9.86 4.25
C VAL A 165 5.01 -9.97 2.94
N SER A 166 6.31 -9.65 2.95
CA SER A 166 7.13 -9.72 1.73
C SER A 166 7.32 -11.15 1.23
N ALA A 167 7.41 -12.11 2.14
CA ALA A 167 7.46 -13.53 1.80
C ALA A 167 6.14 -14.01 1.17
N GLU A 168 5.00 -13.62 1.74
CA GLU A 168 3.67 -13.94 1.20
C GLU A 168 3.45 -13.30 -0.18
N ILE A 169 3.85 -12.03 -0.38
CA ILE A 169 3.79 -11.37 -1.68
C ILE A 169 4.59 -12.17 -2.73
N ALA A 170 5.81 -12.57 -2.40
CA ALA A 170 6.65 -13.32 -3.34
C ALA A 170 6.14 -14.74 -3.61
N ALA A 171 5.32 -15.29 -2.74
CA ALA A 171 4.73 -16.64 -2.87
C ALA A 171 3.45 -16.67 -3.73
N VAL A 172 2.76 -15.54 -3.89
CA VAL A 172 1.54 -15.48 -4.71
C VAL A 172 1.90 -15.63 -6.20
N SER A 173 1.28 -16.63 -6.86
CA SER A 173 1.42 -16.81 -8.31
C SER A 173 0.88 -15.60 -9.07
N LEU A 174 1.65 -15.08 -10.02
CA LEU A 174 1.21 -13.98 -10.89
C LEU A 174 0.04 -14.39 -11.79
N ASP A 175 0.00 -15.64 -12.27
CA ASP A 175 -1.12 -16.16 -13.06
C ASP A 175 -2.39 -16.18 -12.22
N TRP A 176 -2.28 -16.61 -10.97
CA TRP A 176 -3.42 -16.56 -10.05
C TRP A 176 -3.87 -15.12 -9.79
N LEU A 177 -2.94 -14.20 -9.55
CA LEU A 177 -3.24 -12.79 -9.33
C LEU A 177 -3.93 -12.18 -10.56
N GLU A 178 -3.40 -12.45 -11.76
CA GLU A 178 -3.97 -11.97 -13.03
C GLU A 178 -5.40 -12.44 -13.23
N ALA A 179 -5.68 -13.70 -12.91
CA ALA A 179 -7.02 -14.28 -13.03
C ALA A 179 -8.02 -13.77 -11.98
N ASN A 180 -7.55 -13.31 -10.81
CA ASN A 180 -8.41 -13.07 -9.65
C ASN A 180 -8.43 -11.64 -9.13
N TRP A 181 -7.48 -10.75 -9.53
CA TRP A 181 -7.34 -9.42 -8.92
C TRP A 181 -8.62 -8.58 -8.99
N LEU A 182 -9.37 -8.64 -10.09
CA LEU A 182 -10.55 -7.80 -10.28
C LEU A 182 -11.68 -8.24 -9.35
N GLU A 183 -11.93 -9.53 -9.23
CA GLU A 183 -12.94 -10.06 -8.32
C GLU A 183 -12.57 -9.78 -6.86
N ARG A 184 -11.31 -10.00 -6.50
CA ARG A 184 -10.78 -9.68 -5.16
C ARG A 184 -10.92 -8.19 -4.85
N ALA A 185 -10.57 -7.32 -5.81
CA ALA A 185 -10.75 -5.87 -5.67
C ALA A 185 -12.22 -5.50 -5.45
N ARG A 186 -13.16 -6.09 -6.22
CA ARG A 186 -14.60 -5.86 -6.06
C ARG A 186 -15.10 -6.23 -4.66
N HIS A 187 -14.60 -7.33 -4.08
CA HIS A 187 -14.97 -7.75 -2.72
C HIS A 187 -14.34 -6.84 -1.65
N ALA A 188 -13.12 -6.40 -1.87
CA ALA A 188 -12.39 -5.57 -0.92
C ALA A 188 -12.80 -4.08 -0.96
N LEU A 189 -13.49 -3.66 -2.02
CA LEU A 189 -13.82 -2.26 -2.25
C LEU A 189 -14.70 -1.69 -1.13
N LEU A 190 -14.22 -0.61 -0.51
CA LEU A 190 -14.97 0.14 0.50
C LEU A 190 -16.15 0.86 -0.17
N TRP A 191 -17.26 0.96 0.54
CA TRP A 191 -18.50 1.65 0.09
C TRP A 191 -19.18 1.05 -1.14
N ARG A 192 -18.91 -0.20 -1.50
CA ARG A 192 -19.69 -0.88 -2.53
C ARG A 192 -21.19 -0.84 -2.19
N ASN A 193 -22.03 -0.53 -3.18
CA ASN A 193 -23.47 -0.29 -3.07
C ASN A 193 -23.85 0.91 -2.16
N LYS A 194 -22.94 1.86 -1.97
CA LYS A 194 -23.19 3.12 -1.26
C LYS A 194 -23.05 4.29 -2.23
N GLU A 195 -23.69 5.39 -1.89
CA GLU A 195 -23.45 6.66 -2.58
C GLU A 195 -22.03 7.15 -2.28
N VAL A 196 -21.32 7.53 -3.32
CA VAL A 196 -19.95 8.06 -3.26
C VAL A 196 -19.82 9.28 -4.17
N THR A 197 -18.90 10.15 -3.84
CA THR A 197 -18.48 11.25 -4.70
C THR A 197 -17.07 11.00 -5.19
N LEU A 198 -16.91 10.82 -6.49
CA LEU A 198 -15.62 10.70 -7.15
C LEU A 198 -15.16 12.10 -7.61
N ARG A 199 -13.91 12.45 -7.28
CA ARG A 199 -13.25 13.69 -7.71
C ARG A 199 -12.05 13.34 -8.56
N ASP A 200 -12.00 13.91 -9.77
CA ASP A 200 -10.88 13.77 -10.71
C ASP A 200 -10.56 15.17 -11.27
N GLY A 201 -9.52 15.77 -10.71
CA GLY A 201 -9.24 17.20 -10.92
C GLY A 201 -10.43 18.05 -10.51
N ASP A 202 -10.93 18.88 -11.43
CA ASP A 202 -12.11 19.73 -11.23
C ASP A 202 -13.44 18.98 -11.46
N SER A 203 -13.39 17.75 -11.98
CA SER A 203 -14.57 16.92 -12.21
C SER A 203 -15.06 16.30 -10.92
N VAL A 204 -16.36 16.43 -10.66
CA VAL A 204 -17.04 15.84 -9.50
C VAL A 204 -18.24 15.03 -9.99
N LYS A 205 -18.25 13.74 -9.66
CA LYS A 205 -19.37 12.84 -10.01
C LYS A 205 -19.88 12.17 -8.73
N THR A 206 -21.18 12.19 -8.52
CA THR A 206 -21.83 11.49 -7.41
C THR A 206 -22.71 10.38 -7.96
N GLY A 207 -22.70 9.22 -7.30
CA GLY A 207 -23.49 8.06 -7.71
C GLY A 207 -23.27 6.86 -6.79
N ILE A 208 -23.96 5.77 -7.09
CA ILE A 208 -23.81 4.52 -6.36
C ILE A 208 -22.59 3.76 -6.90
N LEU A 209 -21.67 3.39 -6.02
CA LEU A 209 -20.49 2.58 -6.36
C LEU A 209 -20.91 1.11 -6.50
N ILE A 210 -21.23 0.68 -7.72
CA ILE A 210 -21.68 -0.71 -7.99
C ILE A 210 -20.52 -1.71 -8.06
N GLY A 211 -19.33 -1.27 -8.52
CA GLY A 211 -18.17 -2.13 -8.67
C GLY A 211 -17.06 -1.51 -9.50
N LEU A 212 -16.21 -2.38 -10.02
CA LEU A 212 -15.08 -2.08 -10.90
C LEU A 212 -15.21 -2.88 -12.18
N GLU A 213 -14.80 -2.31 -13.30
CA GLU A 213 -14.68 -2.99 -14.60
C GLU A 213 -13.20 -3.16 -14.95
N ALA A 214 -12.93 -4.01 -15.95
CA ALA A 214 -11.55 -4.38 -16.29
C ALA A 214 -10.90 -3.42 -17.30
N ASP A 215 -11.67 -2.55 -17.94
CA ASP A 215 -11.29 -1.59 -18.98
C ASP A 215 -10.95 -0.18 -18.47
#